data_904ed40543e6e48853db99cbdcc67926
#
_entry.id   904ed40543e6e48853db99cbdcc67926
#
_cell.length_a   1.000
_cell.length_b   1.000
_cell.length_c   1.000
_cell.angle_alpha   90.00
_cell.angle_beta   90.00
_cell.angle_gamma   90.00
#
_symmetry.space_group_name_H-M   'P 1'
#
loop_
_entity.id
_entity.type
_entity.pdbx_description
1 polymer ?
#
loop_
_entity_poly.entity_id
_entity_poly.type
_entity_poly.pdbx_seq_one_letter_code
_entity_poly.pdbx_strand_id
1 'polypeptide(L)'
;MEPGIYILAEGISGLIEPLDADGLAAVHPAWAEDVRRLGPWSEMTIPFKGRPGGGLAALRSGSGSAVSATLICGRCSSTMDGVRYLVDAAGLEPWDCLLAVEQLQGRGQTQRSWISPPGNLYVSWYWPDPGGVRGASEGWRAMASLMAGELTASVLESFGADIRIKWPNDLLANDRKICGILVENRAGMLIVGIGLNLASAPGKNDLTDAFAIPAASLRDAGLEITPLEFWSRLAQAGRSRFYHLVEAMTPDAFMELVHRRLAWKGSRVTVRKSEQDAYNAEIRGLSADGGLIVKTNEKTRVIYTGSILPEDNISFRSRG
;
A
#
# COMPACT_ATOMS: atom_id res chain seq x y z
N MET A 1 10.21 11.95 14.40
CA MET A 1 9.87 11.18 15.64
C MET A 1 10.96 10.14 15.88
N GLU A 2 11.22 9.69 17.14
CA GLU A 2 12.16 8.58 17.35
C GLU A 2 11.66 7.31 16.67
N PRO A 3 12.55 6.53 16.03
CA PRO A 3 12.19 5.20 15.52
C PRO A 3 11.65 4.30 16.63
N GLY A 4 10.54 3.64 16.36
CA GLY A 4 9.86 2.79 17.35
C GLY A 4 8.49 2.35 16.87
N ILE A 5 7.88 1.43 17.60
CA ILE A 5 6.50 0.98 17.36
C ILE A 5 5.64 1.50 18.51
N TYR A 6 4.56 2.19 18.17
CA TYR A 6 3.73 2.94 19.11
C TYR A 6 2.27 2.62 18.87
N ILE A 7 1.52 2.27 19.93
CA ILE A 7 0.06 2.20 19.91
C ILE A 7 -0.47 3.53 20.43
N LEU A 8 -1.33 4.20 19.69
CA LEU A 8 -1.96 5.46 20.08
C LEU A 8 -3.03 5.20 21.13
N ALA A 9 -2.71 5.49 22.40
CA ALA A 9 -3.63 5.34 23.53
C ALA A 9 -4.60 6.52 23.66
N GLU A 10 -4.39 7.58 22.88
CA GLU A 10 -5.29 8.72 22.79
C GLU A 10 -5.69 9.00 21.36
N GLY A 11 -6.98 9.31 21.13
CA GLY A 11 -7.53 9.53 19.82
C GLY A 11 -7.39 10.96 19.30
N ILE A 12 -7.69 11.12 18.01
CA ILE A 12 -7.80 12.42 17.34
C ILE A 12 -9.22 12.50 16.80
N SER A 13 -10.02 13.42 17.35
CA SER A 13 -11.46 13.53 17.08
C SER A 13 -11.76 13.54 15.57
N GLY A 14 -12.66 12.67 15.14
CA GLY A 14 -13.08 12.53 13.75
C GLY A 14 -12.05 11.90 12.80
N LEU A 15 -10.85 11.56 13.27
CA LEU A 15 -9.77 11.05 12.43
C LEU A 15 -9.23 9.70 12.89
N ILE A 16 -8.90 9.57 14.18
CA ILE A 16 -8.22 8.39 14.74
C ILE A 16 -8.89 8.01 16.06
N GLU A 17 -9.31 6.74 16.18
CA GLU A 17 -9.74 6.15 17.44
C GLU A 17 -8.55 5.53 18.18
N PRO A 18 -8.47 5.74 19.51
CA PRO A 18 -7.40 5.18 20.31
C PRO A 18 -7.52 3.68 20.48
N LEU A 19 -6.42 3.05 20.88
CA LEU A 19 -6.38 1.64 21.22
C LEU A 19 -5.30 1.42 22.29
N ASP A 20 -5.45 0.39 23.11
CA ASP A 20 -4.38 -0.13 23.96
C ASP A 20 -3.88 -1.49 23.47
N ALA A 21 -2.89 -2.05 24.14
CA ALA A 21 -2.30 -3.32 23.72
C ALA A 21 -3.28 -4.49 23.83
N ASP A 22 -4.09 -4.53 24.88
CA ASP A 22 -5.09 -5.59 25.08
C ASP A 22 -6.21 -5.48 24.05
N GLY A 23 -6.71 -4.28 23.80
CA GLY A 23 -7.67 -3.99 22.75
C GLY A 23 -7.16 -4.39 21.37
N LEU A 24 -5.90 -4.07 21.04
CA LEU A 24 -5.26 -4.48 19.79
C LEU A 24 -5.19 -6.01 19.66
N ALA A 25 -4.78 -6.70 20.74
CA ALA A 25 -4.74 -8.15 20.76
C ALA A 25 -6.11 -8.80 20.59
N ALA A 26 -7.16 -8.18 21.14
CA ALA A 26 -8.53 -8.71 21.07
C ALA A 26 -9.18 -8.60 19.68
N VAL A 27 -8.68 -7.72 18.80
CA VAL A 27 -9.31 -7.45 17.51
C VAL A 27 -9.20 -8.62 16.54
N HIS A 28 -8.04 -9.26 16.46
CA HIS A 28 -7.80 -10.38 15.53
C HIS A 28 -6.54 -11.17 15.95
N PRO A 29 -6.49 -12.51 15.75
CA PRO A 29 -5.33 -13.33 16.13
C PRO A 29 -3.99 -12.86 15.58
N ALA A 30 -3.93 -12.32 14.37
CA ALA A 30 -2.70 -11.77 13.79
C ALA A 30 -2.17 -10.56 14.59
N TRP A 31 -3.07 -9.70 15.11
CA TRP A 31 -2.70 -8.61 15.98
C TRP A 31 -2.29 -9.09 17.38
N ALA A 32 -2.96 -10.12 17.91
CA ALA A 32 -2.58 -10.73 19.19
C ALA A 32 -1.14 -11.27 19.13
N GLU A 33 -0.76 -11.91 18.04
CA GLU A 33 0.61 -12.39 17.83
C GLU A 33 1.62 -11.24 17.76
N ASP A 34 1.30 -10.15 17.05
CA ASP A 34 2.15 -8.96 16.99
C ASP A 34 2.32 -8.32 18.37
N VAL A 35 1.24 -8.16 19.15
CA VAL A 35 1.27 -7.57 20.49
C VAL A 35 2.15 -8.41 21.42
N ARG A 36 2.01 -9.74 21.38
CA ARG A 36 2.80 -10.67 22.20
C ARG A 36 4.29 -10.61 21.83
N ARG A 37 4.60 -10.56 20.53
CA ARG A 37 5.98 -10.56 20.01
C ARG A 37 6.72 -9.26 20.32
N LEU A 38 6.00 -8.13 20.33
CA LEU A 38 6.57 -6.80 20.46
C LEU A 38 6.52 -6.24 21.89
N GLY A 39 5.85 -6.91 22.83
CA GLY A 39 5.84 -6.51 24.24
C GLY A 39 7.22 -6.65 24.90
N PRO A 40 7.40 -6.14 26.11
CA PRO A 40 6.40 -5.39 26.88
C PRO A 40 6.08 -4.02 26.28
N TRP A 41 4.89 -3.49 26.65
CA TRP A 41 4.42 -2.17 26.22
C TRP A 41 4.50 -1.21 27.41
N SER A 42 5.06 -0.02 27.21
CA SER A 42 5.22 1.00 28.24
C SER A 42 4.56 2.32 27.84
N GLU A 43 3.90 2.95 28.78
CA GLU A 43 3.29 4.26 28.59
C GLU A 43 4.34 5.32 28.24
N MET A 44 3.99 6.19 27.32
CA MET A 44 4.77 7.35 26.96
C MET A 44 3.90 8.47 26.36
N THR A 45 4.51 9.61 26.13
CA THR A 45 3.90 10.72 25.40
C THR A 45 4.74 11.04 24.18
N ILE A 46 4.11 11.05 23.00
CA ILE A 46 4.77 11.50 21.76
C ILE A 46 4.50 13.00 21.55
N PRO A 47 5.47 13.76 20.97
CA PRO A 47 5.28 15.18 20.67
C PRO A 47 4.05 15.39 19.78
N PHE A 48 3.23 16.42 20.14
CA PHE A 48 2.02 16.72 19.37
C PHE A 48 1.65 18.20 19.49
N LYS A 49 1.64 18.91 18.37
CA LYS A 49 1.33 20.34 18.33
C LYS A 49 -0.17 20.59 18.52
N GLY A 50 -0.50 21.71 19.15
CA GLY A 50 -1.89 22.17 19.27
C GLY A 50 -2.69 21.54 20.41
N ARG A 51 -2.02 20.78 21.32
CA ARG A 51 -2.65 20.27 22.54
C ARG A 51 -2.08 20.92 23.81
N PRO A 52 -2.90 21.12 24.85
CA PRO A 52 -2.39 21.48 26.18
C PRO A 52 -1.42 20.38 26.64
N GLY A 53 -0.21 20.77 27.10
CA GLY A 53 0.82 19.82 27.50
C GLY A 53 1.69 19.28 26.35
N GLY A 54 1.38 19.58 25.08
CA GLY A 54 2.28 19.33 23.93
C GLY A 54 2.45 17.87 23.53
N GLY A 55 1.55 16.95 23.97
CA GLY A 55 1.74 15.52 23.72
C GLY A 55 0.47 14.73 23.42
N LEU A 56 0.66 13.53 22.90
CA LEU A 56 -0.35 12.51 22.65
C LEU A 56 0.05 11.22 23.37
N ALA A 57 -0.84 10.66 24.18
CA ALA A 57 -0.58 9.42 24.91
C ALA A 57 -0.41 8.23 23.96
N ALA A 58 0.61 7.43 24.21
CA ALA A 58 0.92 6.24 23.43
C ALA A 58 1.55 5.15 24.31
N LEU A 59 1.52 3.91 23.81
CA LEU A 59 2.28 2.79 24.35
C LEU A 59 3.43 2.49 23.40
N ARG A 60 4.66 2.42 23.91
CA ARG A 60 5.84 2.07 23.12
C ARG A 60 6.19 0.59 23.32
N SER A 61 6.49 -0.08 22.23
CA SER A 61 7.07 -1.43 22.26
C SER A 61 8.45 -1.42 22.90
N GLY A 62 8.66 -2.34 23.84
CA GLY A 62 9.98 -2.59 24.44
C GLY A 62 10.87 -3.53 23.61
N SER A 63 10.31 -4.16 22.58
CA SER A 63 10.99 -5.12 21.71
C SER A 63 10.99 -4.63 20.27
N GLY A 64 12.08 -4.94 19.56
CA GLY A 64 12.20 -4.67 18.12
C GLY A 64 12.98 -3.39 17.78
N SER A 65 13.86 -3.52 16.80
CA SER A 65 14.52 -2.39 16.14
C SER A 65 13.63 -1.88 15.03
N ALA A 66 13.02 -0.72 15.18
CA ALA A 66 12.33 -0.04 14.11
C ALA A 66 13.29 0.94 13.41
N VAL A 67 13.20 1.06 12.09
CA VAL A 67 14.00 2.00 11.30
C VAL A 67 13.30 3.36 11.13
N SER A 68 12.05 3.46 11.55
CA SER A 68 11.18 4.63 11.48
C SER A 68 10.10 4.54 12.57
N ALA A 69 9.35 5.61 12.78
CA ALA A 69 8.22 5.57 13.69
C ALA A 69 7.01 4.89 13.03
N THR A 70 6.50 3.86 13.70
CA THR A 70 5.30 3.13 13.32
C THR A 70 4.21 3.39 14.33
N LEU A 71 3.23 4.20 13.96
CA LEU A 71 2.06 4.49 14.79
C LEU A 71 0.93 3.52 14.46
N ILE A 72 0.29 2.95 15.48
CA ILE A 72 -0.83 2.01 15.34
C ILE A 72 -2.04 2.64 16.01
N CYS A 73 -3.18 2.62 15.34
CA CYS A 73 -4.45 3.06 15.90
C CYS A 73 -5.54 2.00 15.74
N GLY A 74 -6.62 2.17 16.44
CA GLY A 74 -7.85 1.40 16.27
C GLY A 74 -8.48 1.68 14.89
N ARG A 75 -9.70 2.20 14.88
CA ARG A 75 -10.32 2.65 13.64
C ARG A 75 -9.85 4.05 13.27
N CYS A 76 -9.76 4.31 11.98
CA CYS A 76 -9.56 5.67 11.48
C CYS A 76 -10.47 5.93 10.28
N SER A 77 -10.64 7.20 9.90
CA SER A 77 -11.32 7.54 8.65
C SER A 77 -10.55 6.95 7.45
N SER A 78 -9.28 7.30 7.33
CA SER A 78 -8.33 6.75 6.36
C SER A 78 -6.91 6.98 6.86
N THR A 79 -6.05 5.98 6.73
CA THR A 79 -4.62 6.11 7.10
C THR A 79 -3.91 7.20 6.30
N MET A 80 -4.35 7.48 5.06
CA MET A 80 -3.82 8.58 4.23
C MET A 80 -4.06 9.95 4.86
N ASP A 81 -5.28 10.19 5.37
CA ASP A 81 -5.61 11.45 6.05
C ASP A 81 -4.92 11.54 7.40
N GLY A 82 -4.84 10.40 8.11
CA GLY A 82 -4.13 10.29 9.38
C GLY A 82 -2.66 10.66 9.26
N VAL A 83 -1.92 10.09 8.30
CA VAL A 83 -0.51 10.43 8.09
C VAL A 83 -0.34 11.90 7.72
N ARG A 84 -1.17 12.42 6.81
CA ARG A 84 -1.10 13.83 6.40
C ARG A 84 -1.21 14.76 7.60
N TYR A 85 -2.17 14.49 8.47
CA TYR A 85 -2.37 15.28 9.69
C TYR A 85 -1.16 15.12 10.64
N LEU A 86 -0.67 13.90 10.84
CA LEU A 86 0.41 13.60 11.76
C LEU A 86 1.77 14.14 11.31
N VAL A 87 2.02 14.31 10.01
CA VAL A 87 3.23 14.99 9.52
C VAL A 87 3.33 16.40 10.11
N ASP A 88 2.23 17.14 10.09
CA ASP A 88 2.20 18.51 10.62
C ASP A 88 2.11 18.55 12.16
N ALA A 89 1.27 17.70 12.74
CA ALA A 89 0.94 17.74 14.17
C ALA A 89 1.97 17.03 15.06
N ALA A 90 2.52 15.89 14.61
CA ALA A 90 3.46 15.07 15.36
C ALA A 90 4.89 15.08 14.78
N GLY A 91 5.12 15.78 13.66
CA GLY A 91 6.43 15.88 13.04
C GLY A 91 6.90 14.55 12.45
N LEU A 92 6.02 13.82 11.76
CA LEU A 92 6.42 12.61 11.06
C LEU A 92 7.42 12.93 9.95
N GLU A 93 8.43 12.10 9.85
CA GLU A 93 9.48 12.16 8.83
C GLU A 93 9.26 11.10 7.72
N PRO A 94 9.99 11.19 6.60
CA PRO A 94 9.94 10.15 5.58
C PRO A 94 10.16 8.74 6.15
N TRP A 95 9.31 7.79 5.75
CA TRP A 95 9.17 6.44 6.26
C TRP A 95 8.39 6.28 7.57
N ASP A 96 8.12 7.35 8.30
CA ASP A 96 7.17 7.26 9.42
C ASP A 96 5.77 6.98 8.89
N CYS A 97 4.99 6.18 9.62
CA CYS A 97 3.71 5.65 9.13
C CYS A 97 2.61 5.63 10.18
N LEU A 98 1.39 5.49 9.69
CA LEU A 98 0.22 5.13 10.47
C LEU A 98 -0.37 3.82 9.94
N LEU A 99 -0.51 2.83 10.83
CA LEU A 99 -1.31 1.63 10.61
C LEU A 99 -2.64 1.76 11.33
N ALA A 100 -3.71 1.35 10.68
CA ALA A 100 -5.01 1.21 11.31
C ALA A 100 -5.46 -0.25 11.33
N VAL A 101 -6.17 -0.64 12.39
CA VAL A 101 -6.81 -1.95 12.46
C VAL A 101 -7.95 -2.05 11.45
N GLU A 102 -8.67 -0.93 11.25
CA GLU A 102 -9.82 -0.80 10.36
C GLU A 102 -9.91 0.62 9.81
N GLN A 103 -10.39 0.78 8.57
CA GLN A 103 -10.69 2.08 7.99
C GLN A 103 -12.19 2.21 7.70
N LEU A 104 -12.80 3.32 8.14
CA LEU A 104 -14.21 3.61 7.89
C LEU A 104 -14.45 4.15 6.48
N GLN A 105 -13.47 4.83 5.91
CA GLN A 105 -13.50 5.46 4.59
C GLN A 105 -12.22 5.12 3.81
N GLY A 106 -11.86 3.82 3.79
CA GLY A 106 -10.72 3.34 3.01
C GLY A 106 -10.88 3.71 1.53
N ARG A 107 -9.82 4.22 0.92
CA ARG A 107 -9.83 4.73 -0.45
C ARG A 107 -8.89 3.95 -1.37
N GLY A 108 -9.35 3.74 -2.60
CA GLY A 108 -8.55 3.34 -3.74
C GLY A 108 -8.48 4.45 -4.79
N GLN A 109 -7.87 4.17 -5.93
CA GLN A 109 -7.87 5.11 -7.07
C GLN A 109 -9.29 5.38 -7.58
N THR A 110 -9.48 6.56 -8.19
CA THR A 110 -10.76 6.98 -8.78
C THR A 110 -11.95 6.92 -7.81
N GLN A 111 -11.71 7.32 -6.56
CA GLN A 111 -12.72 7.38 -5.48
C GLN A 111 -13.39 6.03 -5.15
N ARG A 112 -12.79 4.91 -5.51
CA ARG A 112 -13.28 3.59 -5.11
C ARG A 112 -13.05 3.38 -3.62
N SER A 113 -14.01 2.71 -2.97
CA SER A 113 -13.83 2.29 -1.58
C SER A 113 -12.87 1.12 -1.47
N TRP A 114 -12.08 1.10 -0.40
CA TRP A 114 -11.26 -0.04 0.02
C TRP A 114 -11.88 -0.65 1.28
N ILE A 115 -12.30 -1.90 1.20
CA ILE A 115 -12.90 -2.64 2.32
C ILE A 115 -11.78 -3.05 3.27
N SER A 116 -11.93 -2.70 4.55
CA SER A 116 -10.83 -2.75 5.52
C SER A 116 -11.19 -3.55 6.78
N PRO A 117 -11.51 -4.88 6.70
CA PRO A 117 -11.76 -5.67 7.88
C PRO A 117 -10.49 -5.93 8.70
N PRO A 118 -10.59 -6.16 10.03
CA PRO A 118 -9.45 -6.49 10.86
C PRO A 118 -8.64 -7.71 10.39
N GLY A 119 -7.36 -7.75 10.74
CA GLY A 119 -6.43 -8.84 10.38
C GLY A 119 -5.65 -8.64 9.09
N ASN A 120 -5.96 -7.61 8.34
CA ASN A 120 -5.24 -7.17 7.15
C ASN A 120 -4.31 -5.99 7.47
N LEU A 121 -3.50 -5.57 6.51
CA LEU A 121 -2.63 -4.40 6.65
C LEU A 121 -3.27 -3.19 5.95
N TYR A 122 -3.46 -2.12 6.70
CA TYR A 122 -3.82 -0.79 6.20
C TYR A 122 -2.80 0.19 6.74
N VAL A 123 -1.86 0.57 5.89
CA VAL A 123 -0.77 1.45 6.25
C VAL A 123 -0.65 2.58 5.25
N SER A 124 -0.39 3.76 5.76
CA SER A 124 0.10 4.86 4.95
C SER A 124 1.35 5.44 5.59
N TRP A 125 2.28 5.91 4.76
CA TRP A 125 3.51 6.52 5.24
C TRP A 125 3.90 7.74 4.43
N TYR A 126 4.65 8.63 5.06
CA TYR A 126 5.26 9.75 4.39
C TYR A 126 6.38 9.24 3.49
N TRP A 127 6.16 9.37 2.18
CA TRP A 127 7.09 8.90 1.18
C TRP A 127 8.26 9.87 1.02
N PRO A 128 9.51 9.41 1.04
CA PRO A 128 10.63 10.29 0.77
C PRO A 128 10.55 10.84 -0.66
N ASP A 129 10.83 12.12 -0.82
CA ASP A 129 10.84 12.71 -2.15
C ASP A 129 12.04 12.18 -2.97
N PRO A 130 11.80 11.44 -4.05
CA PRO A 130 12.90 10.96 -4.88
C PRO A 130 13.73 12.09 -5.48
N GLY A 131 13.10 13.24 -5.79
CA GLY A 131 13.78 14.42 -6.31
C GLY A 131 14.71 15.12 -5.31
N GLY A 132 14.55 14.85 -4.01
CA GLY A 132 15.44 15.30 -2.93
C GLY A 132 16.67 14.41 -2.73
N VAL A 133 16.72 13.23 -3.34
CA VAL A 133 17.87 12.32 -3.27
C VAL A 133 18.95 12.81 -4.25
N ARG A 134 20.16 13.02 -3.72
CA ARG A 134 21.28 13.53 -4.53
C ARG A 134 21.60 12.57 -5.68
N GLY A 135 21.55 13.08 -6.90
CA GLY A 135 21.81 12.30 -8.11
C GLY A 135 20.58 11.62 -8.72
N ALA A 136 19.40 11.77 -8.10
CA ALA A 136 18.17 11.24 -8.67
C ALA A 136 17.82 11.96 -9.99
N SER A 137 17.39 11.18 -10.98
CA SER A 137 16.87 11.74 -12.23
C SER A 137 15.44 12.26 -12.07
N GLU A 138 15.04 13.19 -12.92
CA GLU A 138 13.65 13.58 -13.05
C GLU A 138 12.79 12.36 -13.45
N GLY A 139 11.52 12.35 -13.04
CA GLY A 139 10.59 11.29 -13.40
C GLY A 139 10.29 10.27 -12.30
N TRP A 140 11.15 10.10 -11.29
CA TRP A 140 10.92 9.16 -10.19
C TRP A 140 9.60 9.40 -9.44
N ARG A 141 9.15 10.67 -9.30
CA ARG A 141 7.87 11.01 -8.66
C ARG A 141 6.66 10.42 -9.38
N ALA A 142 6.69 10.42 -10.72
CA ALA A 142 5.61 9.86 -11.53
C ALA A 142 5.50 8.33 -11.36
N MET A 143 6.61 7.68 -11.01
CA MET A 143 6.70 6.23 -10.84
C MET A 143 6.47 5.76 -9.39
N ALA A 144 6.11 6.65 -8.46
CA ALA A 144 5.98 6.31 -7.04
C ALA A 144 5.06 5.11 -6.77
N SER A 145 3.96 4.98 -7.52
CA SER A 145 3.05 3.83 -7.41
C SER A 145 3.72 2.52 -7.83
N LEU A 146 4.46 2.51 -8.93
CA LEU A 146 5.20 1.34 -9.40
C LEU A 146 6.38 1.02 -8.49
N MET A 147 7.05 2.06 -7.93
CA MET A 147 8.11 1.86 -6.94
C MET A 147 7.56 1.20 -5.67
N ALA A 148 6.47 1.73 -5.12
CA ALA A 148 5.82 1.12 -3.96
C ALA A 148 5.37 -0.32 -4.26
N GLY A 149 4.88 -0.57 -5.47
CA GLY A 149 4.51 -1.91 -5.96
C GLY A 149 5.70 -2.85 -6.01
N GLU A 150 6.82 -2.42 -6.58
CA GLU A 150 8.05 -3.23 -6.66
C GLU A 150 8.65 -3.52 -5.28
N LEU A 151 8.69 -2.52 -4.38
CA LEU A 151 9.16 -2.71 -3.01
C LEU A 151 8.28 -3.71 -2.26
N THR A 152 6.96 -3.57 -2.36
CA THR A 152 5.99 -4.44 -1.71
C THR A 152 6.06 -5.87 -2.27
N ALA A 153 6.12 -6.02 -3.60
CA ALA A 153 6.24 -7.31 -4.26
C ALA A 153 7.54 -8.04 -3.87
N SER A 154 8.66 -7.32 -3.86
CA SER A 154 9.97 -7.87 -3.46
C SER A 154 9.97 -8.40 -2.02
N VAL A 155 9.27 -7.71 -1.10
CA VAL A 155 9.13 -8.17 0.28
C VAL A 155 8.19 -9.39 0.35
N LEU A 156 7.07 -9.39 -0.36
CA LEU A 156 6.16 -10.54 -0.42
C LEU A 156 6.85 -11.80 -0.95
N GLU A 157 7.72 -11.65 -1.95
CA GLU A 157 8.53 -12.77 -2.47
C GLU A 157 9.49 -13.33 -1.42
N SER A 158 10.01 -12.52 -0.51
CA SER A 158 10.83 -13.01 0.59
C SER A 158 10.07 -13.89 1.58
N PHE A 159 8.74 -13.86 1.55
CA PHE A 159 7.83 -14.76 2.25
C PHE A 159 7.39 -15.97 1.40
N GLY A 160 7.86 -16.08 0.16
CA GLY A 160 7.55 -17.19 -0.75
C GLY A 160 6.35 -16.96 -1.68
N ALA A 161 5.80 -15.75 -1.77
CA ALA A 161 4.71 -15.43 -2.68
C ALA A 161 5.23 -15.18 -4.12
N ASP A 162 4.53 -15.70 -5.15
CA ASP A 162 4.73 -15.26 -6.55
C ASP A 162 3.83 -14.07 -6.83
N ILE A 163 4.43 -12.90 -7.04
CA ILE A 163 3.71 -11.63 -7.16
C ILE A 163 3.87 -11.02 -8.55
N ARG A 164 2.73 -10.63 -9.12
CA ARG A 164 2.67 -9.85 -10.36
C ARG A 164 2.16 -8.43 -10.07
N ILE A 165 2.69 -7.46 -10.80
CA ILE A 165 2.24 -6.07 -10.74
C ILE A 165 1.20 -5.87 -11.85
N LYS A 166 -0.04 -5.67 -11.45
CA LYS A 166 -1.09 -5.20 -12.35
C LYS A 166 -1.03 -3.68 -12.41
N TRP A 167 -0.62 -3.18 -13.54
CA TRP A 167 -0.56 -1.74 -13.78
C TRP A 167 -1.92 -1.06 -13.52
N PRO A 168 -1.94 0.14 -12.88
CA PRO A 168 -0.76 0.89 -12.44
C PRO A 168 -0.39 0.65 -10.96
N ASN A 169 -1.21 -0.05 -10.15
CA ASN A 169 -1.13 0.07 -8.69
C ASN A 169 -1.65 -1.15 -7.90
N ASP A 170 -1.89 -2.27 -8.55
CA ASP A 170 -2.37 -3.48 -7.87
C ASP A 170 -1.29 -4.57 -7.85
N LEU A 171 -1.25 -5.37 -6.79
CA LEU A 171 -0.47 -6.61 -6.77
C LEU A 171 -1.40 -7.82 -6.82
N LEU A 172 -0.99 -8.79 -7.61
CA LEU A 172 -1.71 -10.04 -7.80
C LEU A 172 -0.88 -11.22 -7.32
N ALA A 173 -1.56 -12.18 -6.70
CA ALA A 173 -1.10 -13.55 -6.52
C ALA A 173 -2.12 -14.47 -7.20
N ASN A 174 -1.65 -15.39 -8.06
CA ASN A 174 -2.50 -16.30 -8.84
C ASN A 174 -3.65 -15.55 -9.58
N ASP A 175 -3.31 -14.44 -10.25
CA ASP A 175 -4.24 -13.55 -10.97
C ASP A 175 -5.39 -12.96 -10.13
N ARG A 176 -5.30 -13.02 -8.79
CA ARG A 176 -6.25 -12.42 -7.88
C ARG A 176 -5.60 -11.26 -7.13
N LYS A 177 -6.35 -10.20 -6.92
CA LYS A 177 -5.84 -8.99 -6.24
C LYS A 177 -5.66 -9.24 -4.76
N ILE A 178 -4.41 -9.09 -4.30
CA ILE A 178 -4.06 -9.17 -2.88
C ILE A 178 -3.74 -7.79 -2.29
N CYS A 179 -3.35 -6.82 -3.11
CA CYS A 179 -2.91 -5.52 -2.65
C CYS A 179 -3.35 -4.40 -3.59
N GLY A 180 -3.71 -3.25 -3.01
CA GLY A 180 -3.91 -1.99 -3.72
C GLY A 180 -3.01 -0.91 -3.14
N ILE A 181 -2.44 -0.09 -4.03
CA ILE A 181 -1.54 0.99 -3.68
C ILE A 181 -2.17 2.32 -4.10
N LEU A 182 -2.17 3.28 -3.21
CA LEU A 182 -2.66 4.63 -3.47
C LEU A 182 -1.53 5.63 -3.19
N VAL A 183 -1.28 6.51 -4.14
CA VAL A 183 -0.30 7.59 -4.00
C VAL A 183 -1.02 8.92 -4.15
N GLU A 184 -0.87 9.79 -3.16
CA GLU A 184 -1.40 11.14 -3.19
C GLU A 184 -0.27 12.16 -3.00
N ASN A 185 -0.26 13.17 -3.86
CA ASN A 185 0.62 14.33 -3.72
C ASN A 185 -0.23 15.55 -3.41
N ARG A 186 -0.06 16.14 -2.24
CA ARG A 186 -0.73 17.41 -1.86
C ARG A 186 0.30 18.35 -1.25
N ALA A 187 0.36 19.56 -1.77
CA ALA A 187 1.28 20.61 -1.31
C ALA A 187 2.77 20.16 -1.24
N GLY A 188 3.20 19.30 -2.17
CA GLY A 188 4.57 18.78 -2.20
C GLY A 188 4.81 17.57 -1.27
N MET A 189 3.85 17.22 -0.43
CA MET A 189 3.90 16.04 0.43
C MET A 189 3.40 14.81 -0.35
N LEU A 190 4.25 13.82 -0.52
CA LEU A 190 3.90 12.55 -1.14
C LEU A 190 3.60 11.52 -0.06
N ILE A 191 2.39 10.96 -0.09
CA ILE A 191 1.95 9.91 0.83
C ILE A 191 1.61 8.68 0.01
N VAL A 192 2.13 7.54 0.43
CA VAL A 192 1.80 6.23 -0.12
C VAL A 192 0.95 5.48 0.89
N GLY A 193 -0.16 4.91 0.41
CA GLY A 193 -1.01 4.01 1.17
C GLY A 193 -1.03 2.62 0.55
N ILE A 194 -1.01 1.60 1.39
CA ILE A 194 -1.16 0.19 1.00
C ILE A 194 -2.31 -0.42 1.77
N GLY A 195 -3.23 -1.06 1.03
CA GLY A 195 -4.14 -2.05 1.56
C GLY A 195 -3.69 -3.43 1.10
N LEU A 196 -3.30 -4.31 2.04
CA LEU A 196 -2.84 -5.66 1.73
C LEU A 196 -3.71 -6.69 2.45
N ASN A 197 -4.31 -7.57 1.68
CA ASN A 197 -5.15 -8.66 2.16
C ASN A 197 -4.28 -9.78 2.74
N LEU A 198 -4.04 -9.76 4.04
CA LEU A 198 -3.27 -10.80 4.76
C LEU A 198 -4.17 -11.97 5.16
N ALA A 199 -5.17 -11.68 6.01
CA ALA A 199 -6.02 -12.69 6.63
C ALA A 199 -7.31 -12.97 5.87
N SER A 200 -7.84 -11.98 5.15
CA SER A 200 -9.11 -12.09 4.43
C SER A 200 -9.15 -11.17 3.21
N ALA A 201 -10.05 -11.46 2.29
CA ALA A 201 -10.30 -10.64 1.11
C ALA A 201 -11.80 -10.43 0.93
N PRO A 202 -12.24 -9.31 0.30
CA PRO A 202 -13.64 -9.10 -0.02
C PRO A 202 -14.18 -10.20 -0.95
N GLY A 203 -15.39 -10.63 -0.69
CA GLY A 203 -16.10 -11.58 -1.53
C GLY A 203 -16.55 -10.97 -2.86
N LYS A 204 -17.02 -11.82 -3.79
CA LYS A 204 -17.48 -11.35 -5.12
C LYS A 204 -18.63 -10.33 -5.00
N ASN A 205 -19.51 -10.49 -4.00
CA ASN A 205 -20.68 -9.63 -3.79
C ASN A 205 -20.32 -8.27 -3.17
N ASP A 206 -19.15 -8.16 -2.56
CA ASP A 206 -18.66 -6.91 -1.96
C ASP A 206 -18.01 -6.00 -3.01
N LEU A 207 -17.67 -6.55 -4.19
CA LEU A 207 -17.04 -5.82 -5.28
C LEU A 207 -18.11 -5.19 -6.18
N THR A 208 -18.34 -3.89 -6.00
CA THR A 208 -19.37 -3.13 -6.74
C THR A 208 -18.99 -2.84 -8.19
N ASP A 209 -17.70 -2.87 -8.55
CA ASP A 209 -17.23 -2.62 -9.91
C ASP A 209 -17.22 -3.90 -10.74
N ALA A 210 -17.97 -3.91 -11.85
CA ALA A 210 -17.98 -5.01 -12.81
C ALA A 210 -16.59 -5.30 -13.45
N PHE A 211 -15.65 -4.35 -13.38
CA PHE A 211 -14.26 -4.47 -13.82
C PHE A 211 -13.29 -4.77 -12.66
N ALA A 212 -13.79 -5.06 -11.46
CA ALA A 212 -12.93 -5.47 -10.36
C ALA A 212 -12.38 -6.87 -10.61
N ILE A 213 -11.09 -7.04 -10.39
CA ILE A 213 -10.45 -8.36 -10.39
C ILE A 213 -10.87 -9.07 -9.09
N PRO A 214 -11.12 -10.39 -9.14
CA PRO A 214 -11.35 -11.16 -7.93
C PRO A 214 -10.24 -10.93 -6.90
N ALA A 215 -10.60 -10.69 -5.65
CA ALA A 215 -9.65 -10.53 -4.57
C ALA A 215 -9.26 -11.88 -3.96
N ALA A 216 -8.07 -11.93 -3.35
CA ALA A 216 -7.60 -13.02 -2.51
C ALA A 216 -6.84 -12.45 -1.32
N SER A 217 -6.63 -13.26 -0.29
CA SER A 217 -5.71 -13.00 0.80
C SER A 217 -4.43 -13.84 0.66
N LEU A 218 -3.38 -13.44 1.36
CA LEU A 218 -2.16 -14.26 1.43
C LEU A 218 -2.41 -15.58 2.17
N ARG A 219 -3.34 -15.58 3.13
CA ARG A 219 -3.79 -16.82 3.79
C ARG A 219 -4.40 -17.81 2.79
N ASP A 220 -5.15 -17.36 1.80
CA ASP A 220 -5.67 -18.23 0.73
C ASP A 220 -4.55 -18.86 -0.10
N ALA A 221 -3.36 -18.23 -0.11
CA ALA A 221 -2.15 -18.75 -0.75
C ALA A 221 -1.26 -19.57 0.22
N GLY A 222 -1.74 -19.87 1.43
CA GLY A 222 -1.02 -20.64 2.43
C GLY A 222 0.06 -19.86 3.20
N LEU A 223 0.03 -18.54 3.14
CA LEU A 223 0.99 -17.66 3.83
C LEU A 223 0.32 -16.96 5.02
N GLU A 224 0.83 -17.25 6.21
CA GLU A 224 0.40 -16.59 7.45
C GLU A 224 1.43 -15.53 7.84
N ILE A 225 1.07 -14.27 7.64
CA ILE A 225 1.94 -13.11 7.88
C ILE A 225 1.12 -12.10 8.71
N THR A 226 1.71 -11.58 9.79
CA THR A 226 1.04 -10.58 10.61
C THR A 226 1.25 -9.16 10.05
N PRO A 227 0.37 -8.20 10.36
CA PRO A 227 0.49 -6.83 9.85
C PRO A 227 1.82 -6.16 10.21
N LEU A 228 2.27 -6.28 11.46
CA LEU A 228 3.53 -5.64 11.89
C LEU A 228 4.76 -6.41 11.45
N GLU A 229 4.67 -7.73 11.27
CA GLU A 229 5.76 -8.49 10.68
C GLU A 229 6.03 -8.04 9.23
N PHE A 230 4.97 -7.96 8.43
CA PHE A 230 5.08 -7.49 7.04
C PHE A 230 5.58 -6.04 6.98
N TRP A 231 4.93 -5.14 7.74
CA TRP A 231 5.32 -3.72 7.72
C TRP A 231 6.76 -3.51 8.18
N SER A 232 7.19 -4.15 9.26
CA SER A 232 8.57 -4.02 9.76
C SER A 232 9.59 -4.46 8.70
N ARG A 233 9.29 -5.54 7.98
CA ARG A 233 10.15 -6.02 6.88
C ARG A 233 10.11 -5.05 5.69
N LEU A 234 8.95 -4.52 5.34
CA LEU A 234 8.83 -3.53 4.28
C LEU A 234 9.56 -2.21 4.63
N ALA A 235 9.40 -1.72 5.85
CA ALA A 235 10.09 -0.51 6.29
C ALA A 235 11.61 -0.69 6.26
N GLN A 236 12.13 -1.81 6.73
CA GLN A 236 13.57 -2.09 6.76
C GLN A 236 14.16 -2.34 5.37
N ALA A 237 13.67 -3.37 4.67
CA ALA A 237 14.18 -3.76 3.37
C ALA A 237 13.79 -2.77 2.26
N GLY A 238 12.55 -2.27 2.30
CA GLY A 238 12.02 -1.33 1.33
C GLY A 238 12.73 0.02 1.39
N ARG A 239 13.03 0.54 2.59
CA ARG A 239 13.80 1.79 2.75
C ARG A 239 15.19 1.67 2.12
N SER A 240 15.92 0.61 2.44
CA SER A 240 17.25 0.37 1.86
C SER A 240 17.18 0.25 0.33
N ARG A 241 16.22 -0.53 -0.17
CA ARG A 241 16.03 -0.74 -1.60
C ARG A 241 15.59 0.54 -2.33
N PHE A 242 14.73 1.34 -1.71
CA PHE A 242 14.31 2.63 -2.28
C PHE A 242 15.50 3.52 -2.62
N TYR A 243 16.38 3.75 -1.64
CA TYR A 243 17.57 4.60 -1.86
C TYR A 243 18.50 3.99 -2.91
N HIS A 244 18.70 2.68 -2.87
CA HIS A 244 19.50 1.99 -3.89
C HIS A 244 18.90 2.17 -5.30
N LEU A 245 17.59 2.03 -5.46
CA LEU A 245 16.93 2.22 -6.77
C LEU A 245 17.13 3.66 -7.28
N VAL A 246 16.89 4.65 -6.42
CA VAL A 246 16.94 6.06 -6.82
C VAL A 246 18.38 6.54 -7.08
N GLU A 247 19.37 6.04 -6.33
CA GLU A 247 20.77 6.45 -6.43
C GLU A 247 21.53 5.69 -7.52
N ALA A 248 21.25 4.41 -7.70
CA ALA A 248 22.05 3.52 -8.53
C ALA A 248 21.40 3.11 -9.87
N MET A 249 20.11 3.40 -10.06
CA MET A 249 19.39 3.00 -11.27
C MET A 249 18.89 4.21 -12.06
N THR A 250 18.81 4.04 -13.37
CA THR A 250 18.04 4.96 -14.22
C THR A 250 16.55 4.57 -14.21
N PRO A 251 15.63 5.49 -14.54
CA PRO A 251 14.22 5.16 -14.73
C PRO A 251 13.98 4.00 -15.70
N ASP A 252 14.71 3.95 -16.81
CA ASP A 252 14.60 2.85 -17.77
C ASP A 252 14.99 1.49 -17.18
N ALA A 253 16.11 1.43 -16.44
CA ALA A 253 16.53 0.20 -15.77
C ALA A 253 15.53 -0.25 -14.70
N PHE A 254 14.91 0.70 -14.01
CA PHE A 254 13.83 0.40 -13.07
C PHE A 254 12.58 -0.12 -13.79
N MET A 255 12.20 0.45 -14.95
CA MET A 255 11.07 -0.04 -15.74
C MET A 255 11.30 -1.47 -16.23
N GLU A 256 12.50 -1.85 -16.59
CA GLU A 256 12.83 -3.24 -16.94
C GLU A 256 12.65 -4.19 -15.74
N LEU A 257 12.95 -3.73 -14.52
CA LEU A 257 12.70 -4.50 -13.31
C LEU A 257 11.19 -4.72 -13.09
N VAL A 258 10.38 -3.66 -13.16
CA VAL A 258 8.92 -3.73 -13.05
C VAL A 258 8.32 -4.57 -14.17
N HIS A 259 8.86 -4.46 -15.38
CA HIS A 259 8.40 -5.18 -16.57
C HIS A 259 8.47 -6.72 -16.42
N ARG A 260 9.43 -7.24 -15.65
CA ARG A 260 9.55 -8.68 -15.36
C ARG A 260 8.37 -9.20 -14.52
N ARG A 261 7.77 -8.32 -13.69
CA ARG A 261 6.62 -8.63 -12.84
C ARG A 261 5.29 -8.21 -13.46
N LEU A 262 5.30 -7.57 -14.64
CA LEU A 262 4.09 -7.04 -15.26
C LEU A 262 3.10 -8.17 -15.53
N ALA A 263 1.93 -8.07 -14.91
CA ALA A 263 0.83 -9.00 -15.12
C ALA A 263 0.34 -8.94 -16.58
N TRP A 264 0.01 -10.09 -17.13
CA TRP A 264 -0.60 -10.25 -18.44
C TRP A 264 0.17 -9.67 -19.64
N LYS A 265 1.48 -9.53 -19.50
CA LYS A 265 2.34 -9.15 -20.63
C LYS A 265 2.16 -10.13 -21.79
N GLY A 266 1.94 -9.61 -22.99
CA GLY A 266 1.66 -10.40 -24.19
C GLY A 266 0.22 -10.91 -24.30
N SER A 267 -0.61 -10.69 -23.28
CA SER A 267 -2.01 -11.11 -23.28
C SER A 267 -2.94 -10.03 -23.83
N ARG A 268 -4.08 -10.45 -24.33
CA ARG A 268 -5.17 -9.56 -24.71
C ARG A 268 -5.96 -9.15 -23.46
N VAL A 269 -6.22 -7.86 -23.36
CA VAL A 269 -6.94 -7.24 -22.26
C VAL A 269 -7.97 -6.25 -22.78
N THR A 270 -9.02 -6.04 -22.01
CA THR A 270 -9.89 -4.88 -22.20
C THR A 270 -9.33 -3.72 -21.35
N VAL A 271 -9.03 -2.62 -22.00
CA VAL A 271 -8.67 -1.35 -21.38
C VAL A 271 -9.93 -0.51 -21.23
N ARG A 272 -10.25 -0.06 -20.01
CA ARG A 272 -11.39 0.81 -19.71
C ARG A 272 -10.91 2.11 -19.10
N LYS A 273 -11.23 3.23 -19.76
CA LYS A 273 -10.97 4.58 -19.26
C LYS A 273 -12.19 5.17 -18.53
N SER A 274 -13.38 4.85 -19.02
CA SER A 274 -14.68 5.20 -18.43
C SER A 274 -15.69 4.08 -18.70
N GLU A 275 -16.92 4.22 -18.24
CA GLU A 275 -17.99 3.24 -18.54
C GLU A 275 -18.28 3.12 -20.03
N GLN A 276 -18.07 4.20 -20.78
CA GLN A 276 -18.38 4.28 -22.23
C GLN A 276 -17.13 4.16 -23.11
N ASP A 277 -15.92 4.20 -22.54
CA ASP A 277 -14.65 4.12 -23.28
C ASP A 277 -13.89 2.86 -22.86
N ALA A 278 -14.20 1.76 -23.55
CA ALA A 278 -13.48 0.49 -23.38
C ALA A 278 -13.09 -0.06 -24.76
N TYR A 279 -11.88 -0.63 -24.84
CA TYR A 279 -11.37 -1.24 -26.08
C TYR A 279 -10.42 -2.38 -25.76
N ASN A 280 -10.28 -3.30 -26.71
CA ASN A 280 -9.38 -4.44 -26.59
C ASN A 280 -7.99 -4.08 -27.11
N ALA A 281 -6.97 -4.54 -26.40
CA ALA A 281 -5.57 -4.33 -26.74
C ALA A 281 -4.70 -5.47 -26.19
N GLU A 282 -3.50 -5.60 -26.70
CA GLU A 282 -2.47 -6.50 -26.17
C GLU A 282 -1.45 -5.68 -25.34
N ILE A 283 -1.10 -6.15 -24.16
CA ILE A 283 -0.07 -5.52 -23.33
C ILE A 283 1.31 -5.80 -23.92
N ARG A 284 2.05 -4.75 -24.26
CA ARG A 284 3.41 -4.84 -24.81
C ARG A 284 4.50 -4.56 -23.77
N GLY A 285 4.22 -3.77 -22.77
CA GLY A 285 5.18 -3.42 -21.72
C GLY A 285 4.90 -2.10 -21.05
N LEU A 286 5.94 -1.47 -20.56
CA LEU A 286 5.92 -0.16 -19.91
C LEU A 286 6.83 0.80 -20.67
N SER A 287 6.44 2.08 -20.73
CA SER A 287 7.31 3.17 -21.20
C SER A 287 8.25 3.64 -20.08
N ALA A 288 9.31 4.35 -20.44
CA ALA A 288 10.31 4.84 -19.50
C ALA A 288 9.74 5.71 -18.35
N ASP A 289 8.61 6.34 -18.57
CA ASP A 289 7.89 7.19 -17.62
C ASP A 289 6.74 6.46 -16.88
N GLY A 290 6.67 5.12 -16.99
CA GLY A 290 5.71 4.28 -16.27
C GLY A 290 4.35 4.12 -16.93
N GLY A 291 4.14 4.62 -18.13
CA GLY A 291 2.92 4.38 -18.90
C GLY A 291 2.82 2.94 -19.40
N LEU A 292 1.60 2.41 -19.51
CA LEU A 292 1.38 1.08 -20.09
C LEU A 292 1.35 1.14 -21.61
N ILE A 293 2.23 0.37 -22.26
CA ILE A 293 2.27 0.24 -23.73
C ILE A 293 1.29 -0.85 -24.14
N VAL A 294 0.28 -0.47 -24.91
CA VAL A 294 -0.75 -1.38 -25.44
C VAL A 294 -0.82 -1.31 -26.96
N LYS A 295 -1.02 -2.45 -27.61
CA LYS A 295 -1.20 -2.56 -29.05
C LYS A 295 -2.64 -2.91 -29.38
N THR A 296 -3.33 -2.02 -30.09
CA THR A 296 -4.63 -2.28 -30.71
C THR A 296 -4.41 -2.85 -32.13
N ASN A 297 -5.48 -3.21 -32.82
CA ASN A 297 -5.38 -3.64 -34.23
C ASN A 297 -4.79 -2.56 -35.15
N GLU A 298 -5.00 -1.29 -34.82
CA GLU A 298 -4.59 -0.14 -35.63
C GLU A 298 -3.21 0.40 -35.28
N LYS A 299 -2.91 0.52 -33.98
CA LYS A 299 -1.71 1.20 -33.49
C LYS A 299 -1.26 0.79 -32.10
N THR A 300 0.00 1.08 -31.80
CA THR A 300 0.55 1.06 -30.45
C THR A 300 0.30 2.41 -29.77
N ARG A 301 -0.10 2.37 -28.50
CA ARG A 301 -0.37 3.56 -27.65
C ARG A 301 0.28 3.39 -26.28
N VAL A 302 0.62 4.51 -25.67
CA VAL A 302 0.97 4.57 -24.24
C VAL A 302 -0.22 5.14 -23.48
N ILE A 303 -0.63 4.49 -22.41
CA ILE A 303 -1.72 4.94 -21.54
C ILE A 303 -1.19 5.17 -20.13
N TYR A 304 -1.70 6.20 -19.45
CA TYR A 304 -1.29 6.60 -18.11
C TYR A 304 -2.41 6.43 -17.08
N THR A 305 -3.64 6.18 -17.55
CA THR A 305 -4.82 5.99 -16.71
C THR A 305 -5.72 4.91 -17.30
N GLY A 306 -6.52 4.29 -16.45
CA GLY A 306 -7.50 3.29 -16.84
C GLY A 306 -7.40 2.01 -16.02
N SER A 307 -8.38 1.14 -16.21
CA SER A 307 -8.41 -0.21 -15.65
C SER A 307 -8.15 -1.22 -16.76
N ILE A 308 -7.42 -2.28 -16.47
CA ILE A 308 -7.17 -3.39 -17.38
C ILE A 308 -7.73 -4.69 -16.82
N LEU A 309 -8.31 -5.51 -17.68
CA LEU A 309 -8.86 -6.82 -17.33
C LEU A 309 -8.60 -7.81 -18.47
N PRO A 310 -8.13 -9.04 -18.21
CA PRO A 310 -7.99 -10.06 -19.23
C PRO A 310 -9.31 -10.35 -19.95
N GLU A 311 -9.30 -10.55 -21.27
CA GLU A 311 -10.51 -10.87 -22.05
C GLU A 311 -11.22 -12.13 -21.52
N ASP A 312 -10.46 -13.14 -21.10
CA ASP A 312 -11.00 -14.41 -20.58
C ASP A 312 -11.80 -14.24 -19.28
N ASN A 313 -11.47 -13.22 -18.46
CA ASN A 313 -12.20 -12.91 -17.22
C ASN A 313 -13.57 -12.24 -17.48
N ILE A 314 -13.82 -11.71 -18.68
CA ILE A 314 -15.12 -11.13 -19.06
C ILE A 314 -16.12 -12.23 -19.39
N SER A 315 -15.67 -13.34 -20.00
CA SER A 315 -16.52 -14.47 -20.40
C SER A 315 -17.07 -15.27 -19.21
N PHE A 316 -16.42 -15.26 -18.06
CA PHE A 316 -16.90 -15.91 -16.83
C PHE A 316 -18.09 -15.20 -16.17
N ARG A 317 -18.38 -13.94 -16.52
CA ARG A 317 -19.46 -13.13 -15.93
C ARG A 317 -20.76 -13.14 -16.73
N SER A 318 -20.71 -13.53 -18.00
CA SER A 318 -21.90 -13.62 -18.88
C SER A 318 -22.64 -14.96 -18.78
N ARG A 319 -22.18 -15.89 -17.93
CA ARG A 319 -22.75 -17.23 -17.74
C ARG A 319 -23.22 -17.51 -16.31
N GLY A 320 -23.44 -16.46 -15.50
CA GLY A 320 -23.94 -16.60 -14.12
C GLY A 320 -25.20 -15.81 -13.85
#